data_dddb79d3615b7cdebe703fbc18d81d97
#
_entry.id   dddb79d3615b7cdebe703fbc18d81d97
#
_cell.length_a   1.000
_cell.length_b   1.000
_cell.length_c   1.000
_cell.angle_alpha   90.00
_cell.angle_beta   90.00
_cell.angle_gamma   90.00
#
_symmetry.space_group_name_H-M   'P 1'
#
loop_
_entity.id
_entity.type
_entity.pdbx_description
1 polymer ?
#
loop_
_entity_poly.entity_id
_entity_poly.type
_entity_poly.pdbx_seq_one_letter_code
_entity_poly.pdbx_strand_id
1 'polypeptide(L)'
;TITVLRTFLRFMIGEGLCAPSLLLAVPSGVRRRLSTVPKTIPASTIEEIVASCGTGTAVEVRDRAIILLLARMALRAGDIWQLHLRDIDWRASRLRLRGKSRRGVFMPLPQDVGDALLAYIEDARPVVASDRVFLRVQAPFTPFRSSAEIAGIVSRVLSRGGFVGLPTGAHVFRHSLASTWLRGGAELDQIGAADRKSTRLNSS
;
A
#
# COMPACT_ATOMS: atom_id res chain seq x y z
N THR A 1 17.72 -0.32 -14.08
CA THR A 1 18.67 -0.12 -15.18
C THR A 1 19.17 -1.46 -15.75
N ILE A 2 19.71 -2.40 -14.95
CA ILE A 2 20.14 -3.73 -15.42
C ILE A 2 18.96 -4.54 -16.00
N THR A 3 17.80 -4.50 -15.36
CA THR A 3 16.59 -5.18 -15.85
C THR A 3 16.15 -4.69 -17.23
N VAL A 4 16.17 -3.37 -17.44
CA VAL A 4 15.82 -2.76 -18.74
C VAL A 4 16.80 -3.21 -19.82
N LEU A 5 18.11 -3.19 -19.53
CA LEU A 5 19.14 -3.64 -20.46
C LEU A 5 18.97 -5.12 -20.82
N ARG A 6 18.70 -5.99 -19.85
CA ARG A 6 18.45 -7.42 -20.13
C ARG A 6 17.18 -7.65 -20.94
N THR A 7 16.11 -6.89 -20.70
CA THR A 7 14.88 -6.97 -21.50
C THR A 7 15.13 -6.51 -22.93
N PHE A 8 15.88 -5.43 -23.12
CA PHE A 8 16.27 -4.93 -24.43
C PHE A 8 17.14 -5.95 -25.19
N LEU A 9 18.16 -6.53 -24.53
CA LEU A 9 18.99 -7.55 -25.15
C LEU A 9 18.20 -8.81 -25.55
N ARG A 10 17.24 -9.24 -24.73
CA ARG A 10 16.36 -10.35 -25.12
C ARG A 10 15.53 -10.06 -26.36
N PHE A 11 15.04 -8.85 -26.48
CA PHE A 11 14.34 -8.41 -27.69
C PHE A 11 15.28 -8.46 -28.90
N MET A 12 16.48 -7.87 -28.79
CA MET A 12 17.47 -7.84 -29.89
C MET A 12 17.93 -9.26 -30.31
N ILE A 13 18.03 -10.18 -29.36
CA ILE A 13 18.33 -11.60 -29.63
C ILE A 13 17.16 -12.26 -30.38
N GLY A 14 15.92 -11.99 -29.94
CA GLY A 14 14.72 -12.48 -30.62
C GLY A 14 14.59 -12.02 -32.07
N GLU A 15 15.04 -10.80 -32.36
CA GLU A 15 15.09 -10.22 -33.71
C GLU A 15 16.35 -10.67 -34.51
N GLY A 16 17.21 -11.50 -33.93
CA GLY A 16 18.44 -11.94 -34.60
C GLY A 16 19.53 -10.87 -34.74
N LEU A 17 19.39 -9.75 -34.04
CA LEU A 17 20.27 -8.58 -34.16
C LEU A 17 21.52 -8.65 -33.27
N CYS A 18 21.57 -9.59 -32.29
CA CYS A 18 22.75 -9.78 -31.47
C CYS A 18 22.88 -11.23 -30.96
N ALA A 19 24.10 -11.60 -30.59
CA ALA A 19 24.38 -12.96 -30.13
C ALA A 19 23.82 -13.24 -28.72
N PRO A 20 23.26 -14.43 -28.42
CA PRO A 20 22.76 -14.83 -27.12
C PRO A 20 23.79 -14.70 -25.97
N SER A 21 25.08 -14.81 -26.30
CA SER A 21 26.19 -14.66 -25.36
C SER A 21 26.27 -13.29 -24.69
N LEU A 22 25.72 -12.24 -25.33
CA LEU A 22 25.67 -10.89 -24.75
C LEU A 22 24.83 -10.82 -23.47
N LEU A 23 23.85 -11.71 -23.29
CA LEU A 23 23.10 -11.82 -22.02
C LEU A 23 23.97 -12.28 -20.84
N LEU A 24 25.04 -13.04 -21.11
CA LEU A 24 25.98 -13.51 -20.10
C LEU A 24 26.94 -12.41 -19.62
N ALA A 25 27.25 -11.45 -20.51
CA ALA A 25 28.10 -10.31 -20.17
C ALA A 25 27.39 -9.28 -19.25
N VAL A 26 26.05 -9.29 -19.24
CA VAL A 26 25.29 -8.42 -18.33
C VAL A 26 25.13 -9.14 -17.01
N PRO A 27 25.66 -8.60 -15.90
CA PRO A 27 25.53 -9.22 -14.59
C PRO A 27 24.06 -9.57 -14.34
N SER A 28 23.78 -10.83 -13.99
CA SER A 28 22.48 -11.16 -13.41
C SER A 28 22.42 -10.42 -12.09
N GLY A 29 21.62 -9.36 -12.05
CA GLY A 29 21.27 -8.74 -10.78
C GLY A 29 20.52 -9.80 -9.96
N VAL A 30 21.26 -10.72 -9.35
CA VAL A 30 20.71 -11.59 -8.32
C VAL A 30 20.33 -10.63 -7.20
N ARG A 31 19.11 -10.11 -7.27
CA ARG A 31 18.46 -9.62 -6.08
C ARG A 31 18.45 -10.82 -5.14
N ARG A 32 19.32 -10.78 -4.14
CA ARG A 32 19.22 -11.64 -2.98
C ARG A 32 17.88 -11.34 -2.31
N ARG A 33 16.81 -11.87 -2.88
CA ARG A 33 15.41 -11.67 -2.43
C ARG A 33 15.18 -12.28 -1.04
N LEU A 34 16.15 -13.01 -0.51
CA LEU A 34 16.06 -13.74 0.75
C LEU A 34 17.10 -13.29 1.78
N SER A 35 17.88 -12.25 1.53
CA SER A 35 18.98 -11.87 2.44
C SER A 35 18.57 -10.94 3.59
N THR A 36 17.33 -10.43 3.59
CA THR A 36 16.81 -9.65 4.72
C THR A 36 15.43 -10.17 5.09
N VAL A 37 15.29 -10.61 6.34
CA VAL A 37 13.98 -10.85 6.95
C VAL A 37 13.15 -9.57 6.75
N PRO A 38 11.91 -9.66 6.26
CA PRO A 38 11.07 -8.48 6.10
C PRO A 38 11.01 -7.72 7.43
N LYS A 39 11.40 -6.44 7.43
CA LYS A 39 11.27 -5.60 8.61
C LYS A 39 9.80 -5.49 8.95
N THR A 40 9.39 -5.98 10.10
CA THR A 40 8.02 -5.90 10.59
C THR A 40 7.97 -4.95 11.79
N ILE A 41 6.84 -4.30 11.97
CA ILE A 41 6.54 -3.50 13.15
C ILE A 41 5.73 -4.40 14.11
N PRO A 42 6.05 -4.47 15.41
CA PRO A 42 5.24 -5.18 16.40
C PRO A 42 3.80 -4.66 16.42
N ALA A 43 2.84 -5.54 16.72
CA ALA A 43 1.44 -5.15 16.77
C ALA A 43 1.16 -4.06 17.82
N SER A 44 1.80 -4.12 18.98
CA SER A 44 1.73 -3.07 20.01
C SER A 44 2.18 -1.71 19.49
N THR A 45 3.29 -1.68 18.75
CA THR A 45 3.82 -0.44 18.15
C THR A 45 2.89 0.09 17.06
N ILE A 46 2.19 -0.78 16.31
CA ILE A 46 1.17 -0.33 15.35
C ILE A 46 0.02 0.36 16.08
N GLU A 47 -0.43 -0.17 17.23
CA GLU A 47 -1.45 0.49 18.04
C GLU A 47 -0.97 1.84 18.60
N GLU A 48 0.27 1.92 19.04
CA GLU A 48 0.88 3.19 19.48
C GLU A 48 0.92 4.22 18.33
N ILE A 49 1.28 3.80 17.11
CA ILE A 49 1.26 4.66 15.91
C ILE A 49 -0.17 5.17 15.63
N VAL A 50 -1.16 4.27 15.67
CA VAL A 50 -2.57 4.66 15.48
C VAL A 50 -3.03 5.63 16.57
N ALA A 51 -2.67 5.38 17.83
CA ALA A 51 -3.01 6.24 18.96
C ALA A 51 -2.33 7.62 18.87
N SER A 52 -1.11 7.69 18.31
CA SER A 52 -0.38 8.94 18.11
C SER A 52 -0.96 9.83 17.01
N CYS A 53 -1.83 9.29 16.14
CA CYS A 53 -2.50 10.07 15.12
C CYS A 53 -3.50 11.02 15.79
N GLY A 54 -3.25 12.32 15.69
CA GLY A 54 -4.16 13.36 16.18
C GLY A 54 -5.46 13.44 15.37
N THR A 55 -6.40 14.22 15.91
CA THR A 55 -7.70 14.52 15.28
C THR A 55 -8.01 16.01 15.28
N GLY A 56 -7.07 16.85 15.71
CA GLY A 56 -7.27 18.28 15.88
C GLY A 56 -7.20 19.09 14.59
N THR A 57 -6.61 18.54 13.53
CA THR A 57 -6.46 19.23 12.24
C THR A 57 -6.91 18.36 11.08
N ALA A 58 -7.32 18.97 9.97
CA ALA A 58 -7.72 18.26 8.75
C ALA A 58 -6.61 17.31 8.23
N VAL A 59 -5.33 17.68 8.42
CA VAL A 59 -4.18 16.82 8.08
C VAL A 59 -4.16 15.58 8.93
N GLU A 60 -4.34 15.74 10.25
CA GLU A 60 -4.28 14.62 11.20
C GLU A 60 -5.45 13.66 11.00
N VAL A 61 -6.67 14.19 10.83
CA VAL A 61 -7.86 13.36 10.55
C VAL A 61 -7.68 12.53 9.29
N ARG A 62 -7.17 13.15 8.20
CA ARG A 62 -6.84 12.45 6.96
C ARG A 62 -5.76 11.39 7.18
N ASP A 63 -4.66 11.77 7.82
CA ASP A 63 -3.49 10.90 8.03
C ASP A 63 -3.88 9.69 8.90
N ARG A 64 -4.73 9.89 9.94
CA ARG A 64 -5.30 8.83 10.77
C ARG A 64 -6.09 7.82 9.93
N ALA A 65 -7.00 8.28 9.07
CA ALA A 65 -7.78 7.38 8.21
C ALA A 65 -6.87 6.55 7.30
N ILE A 66 -5.81 7.15 6.74
CA ILE A 66 -4.83 6.45 5.90
C ILE A 66 -4.04 5.40 6.70
N ILE A 67 -3.57 5.75 7.90
CA ILE A 67 -2.83 4.81 8.75
C ILE A 67 -3.72 3.62 9.16
N LEU A 68 -4.97 3.85 9.50
CA LEU A 68 -5.92 2.77 9.82
C LEU A 68 -6.18 1.84 8.64
N LEU A 69 -6.34 2.36 7.42
CA LEU A 69 -6.46 1.54 6.22
C LEU A 69 -5.22 0.65 6.00
N LEU A 70 -4.03 1.17 6.26
CA LEU A 70 -2.80 0.40 6.18
C LEU A 70 -2.70 -0.65 7.29
N ALA A 71 -3.01 -0.27 8.53
CA ALA A 71 -2.81 -1.07 9.73
C ALA A 71 -3.86 -2.19 9.88
N ARG A 72 -5.13 -1.94 9.57
CA ARG A 72 -6.24 -2.88 9.77
C ARG A 72 -6.54 -3.73 8.53
N MET A 73 -6.41 -3.14 7.35
CA MET A 73 -6.83 -3.79 6.11
C MET A 73 -5.66 -4.21 5.22
N ALA A 74 -4.43 -3.98 5.64
CA ALA A 74 -3.22 -4.29 4.85
C ALA A 74 -3.27 -3.77 3.41
N LEU A 75 -3.92 -2.63 3.16
CA LEU A 75 -4.05 -2.09 1.81
C LEU A 75 -2.69 -1.65 1.27
N ARG A 76 -2.54 -1.74 -0.05
CA ARG A 76 -1.38 -1.13 -0.71
C ARG A 76 -1.56 0.37 -0.80
N ALA A 77 -0.47 1.12 -0.71
CA ALA A 77 -0.50 2.57 -0.98
C ALA A 77 -1.15 2.90 -2.33
N GLY A 78 -0.98 1.99 -3.32
CA GLY A 78 -1.61 2.09 -4.63
C GLY A 78 -3.14 2.01 -4.60
N ASP A 79 -3.69 1.18 -3.71
CA ASP A 79 -5.14 1.03 -3.57
C ASP A 79 -5.73 2.25 -2.84
N ILE A 80 -5.03 2.78 -1.83
CA ILE A 80 -5.48 3.93 -1.02
C ILE A 80 -5.54 5.22 -1.84
N TRP A 81 -4.46 5.58 -2.57
CA TRP A 81 -4.47 6.84 -3.32
C TRP A 81 -5.46 6.83 -4.48
N GLN A 82 -5.84 5.65 -4.98
CA GLN A 82 -6.83 5.49 -6.05
C GLN A 82 -8.26 5.32 -5.55
N LEU A 83 -8.50 5.29 -4.24
CA LEU A 83 -9.81 5.05 -3.66
C LEU A 83 -10.79 6.16 -4.02
N HIS A 84 -11.99 5.77 -4.43
CA HIS A 84 -13.08 6.68 -4.77
C HIS A 84 -14.20 6.61 -3.71
N LEU A 85 -14.96 7.67 -3.55
CA LEU A 85 -16.10 7.72 -2.62
C LEU A 85 -17.11 6.59 -2.89
N ARG A 86 -17.38 6.30 -4.17
CA ARG A 86 -18.26 5.20 -4.60
C ARG A 86 -17.71 3.79 -4.33
N ASP A 87 -16.45 3.66 -3.94
CA ASP A 87 -15.86 2.37 -3.59
C ASP A 87 -16.14 1.98 -2.14
N ILE A 88 -16.74 2.88 -1.33
CA ILE A 88 -17.15 2.64 0.05
C ILE A 88 -18.64 2.32 0.06
N ASP A 89 -18.98 1.08 0.40
CA ASP A 89 -20.36 0.63 0.60
C ASP A 89 -20.68 0.67 2.11
N TRP A 90 -21.18 1.82 2.55
CA TRP A 90 -21.50 2.06 3.95
C TRP A 90 -22.59 1.10 4.48
N ARG A 91 -23.58 0.78 3.64
CA ARG A 91 -24.69 -0.11 4.05
C ARG A 91 -24.23 -1.52 4.31
N ALA A 92 -23.35 -2.04 3.45
CA ALA A 92 -22.82 -3.38 3.56
C ALA A 92 -21.50 -3.44 4.35
N SER A 93 -21.05 -2.32 4.93
CA SER A 93 -19.80 -2.20 5.70
C SER A 93 -18.62 -2.85 4.96
N ARG A 94 -18.41 -2.46 3.71
CA ARG A 94 -17.36 -3.04 2.87
C ARG A 94 -16.72 -2.03 1.94
N LEU A 95 -15.47 -2.28 1.60
CA LEU A 95 -14.67 -1.50 0.70
C LEU A 95 -14.41 -2.26 -0.59
N ARG A 96 -14.68 -1.65 -1.75
CA ARG A 96 -14.37 -2.21 -3.05
C ARG A 96 -12.98 -1.80 -3.49
N LEU A 97 -12.09 -2.77 -3.65
CA LEU A 97 -10.73 -2.57 -4.15
C LEU A 97 -10.66 -2.90 -5.64
N ARG A 98 -10.08 -2.01 -6.40
CA ARG A 98 -9.84 -2.20 -7.83
C ARG A 98 -8.57 -3.03 -8.02
N GLY A 99 -8.71 -4.34 -8.09
CA GLY A 99 -7.61 -5.23 -8.47
C GLY A 99 -7.23 -5.06 -9.96
N LYS A 100 -6.09 -5.66 -10.41
CA LYS A 100 -5.75 -5.74 -11.85
C LYS A 100 -6.76 -6.58 -12.67
N SER A 101 -7.57 -7.42 -12.05
CA SER A 101 -8.72 -8.05 -12.69
C SER A 101 -9.86 -7.03 -12.77
N ARG A 102 -10.60 -7.02 -13.85
CA ARG A 102 -11.80 -6.16 -14.05
C ARG A 102 -12.87 -6.36 -12.97
N ARG A 103 -12.81 -7.45 -12.20
CA ARG A 103 -13.68 -7.72 -11.05
C ARG A 103 -13.04 -7.16 -9.79
N GLY A 104 -13.65 -6.12 -9.18
CA GLY A 104 -13.24 -5.59 -7.88
C GLY A 104 -13.35 -6.66 -6.79
N VAL A 105 -12.49 -6.58 -5.79
CA VAL A 105 -12.55 -7.40 -4.58
C VAL A 105 -13.19 -6.57 -3.49
N PHE A 106 -14.21 -7.12 -2.82
CA PHE A 106 -14.78 -6.49 -1.63
C PHE A 106 -14.05 -7.00 -0.38
N MET A 107 -13.73 -6.07 0.50
CA MET A 107 -13.18 -6.37 1.82
C MET A 107 -14.11 -5.80 2.90
N PRO A 108 -14.34 -6.51 4.01
CA PRO A 108 -15.08 -5.95 5.14
C PRO A 108 -14.37 -4.69 5.64
N LEU A 109 -15.14 -3.69 6.01
CA LEU A 109 -14.68 -2.41 6.55
C LEU A 109 -14.80 -2.47 8.08
N PRO A 110 -13.67 -2.55 8.82
CA PRO A 110 -13.68 -2.51 10.27
C PRO A 110 -14.27 -1.19 10.78
N GLN A 111 -14.92 -1.23 11.94
CA GLN A 111 -15.63 -0.09 12.50
C GLN A 111 -14.70 1.12 12.70
N ASP A 112 -13.52 0.92 13.30
CA ASP A 112 -12.54 1.98 13.54
C ASP A 112 -12.03 2.64 12.25
N VAL A 113 -11.91 1.86 11.17
CA VAL A 113 -11.57 2.38 9.84
C VAL A 113 -12.73 3.16 9.24
N GLY A 114 -13.95 2.63 9.37
CA GLY A 114 -15.18 3.28 8.91
C GLY A 114 -15.38 4.63 9.57
N ASP A 115 -15.27 4.69 10.90
CA ASP A 115 -15.40 5.92 11.69
C ASP A 115 -14.36 6.97 11.29
N ALA A 116 -13.10 6.56 11.09
CA ALA A 116 -12.05 7.47 10.67
C ALA A 116 -12.23 7.98 9.23
N LEU A 117 -12.73 7.14 8.33
CA LEU A 117 -13.07 7.55 6.96
C LEU A 117 -14.24 8.55 6.97
N LEU A 118 -15.27 8.27 7.77
CA LEU A 118 -16.44 9.15 7.91
C LEU A 118 -16.03 10.51 8.44
N ALA A 119 -15.30 10.56 9.56
CA ALA A 119 -14.79 11.80 10.13
C ALA A 119 -13.94 12.59 9.13
N TYR A 120 -13.10 11.91 8.33
CA TYR A 120 -12.35 12.60 7.30
C TYR A 120 -13.25 13.16 6.20
N ILE A 121 -14.21 12.38 5.70
CA ILE A 121 -15.05 12.77 4.56
C ILE A 121 -16.00 13.92 4.94
N GLU A 122 -16.58 13.87 6.14
CA GLU A 122 -17.56 14.85 6.60
C GLU A 122 -16.91 16.12 7.13
N ASP A 123 -15.85 16.01 7.96
CA ASP A 123 -15.33 17.11 8.74
C ASP A 123 -14.04 17.73 8.20
N ALA A 124 -13.23 16.96 7.45
CA ALA A 124 -11.87 17.38 7.13
C ALA A 124 -11.53 17.40 5.63
N ARG A 125 -12.32 16.71 4.81
CA ARG A 125 -12.07 16.62 3.37
C ARG A 125 -12.47 17.93 2.68
N PRO A 126 -11.56 18.54 1.88
CA PRO A 126 -11.92 19.75 1.12
C PRO A 126 -13.09 19.50 0.16
N VAL A 127 -13.99 20.46 0.08
CA VAL A 127 -15.14 20.42 -0.83
C VAL A 127 -14.68 20.84 -2.23
N VAL A 128 -14.49 19.85 -3.09
CA VAL A 128 -14.07 20.04 -4.50
C VAL A 128 -14.78 19.03 -5.40
N ALA A 129 -14.87 19.33 -6.69
CA ALA A 129 -15.44 18.44 -7.71
C ALA A 129 -14.51 17.24 -8.00
N SER A 130 -14.32 16.36 -7.03
CA SER A 130 -13.52 15.14 -7.14
C SER A 130 -14.19 14.00 -6.39
N ASP A 131 -14.25 12.84 -7.00
CA ASP A 131 -14.75 11.60 -6.39
C ASP A 131 -13.64 10.78 -5.68
N ARG A 132 -12.39 11.27 -5.65
CA ARG A 132 -11.31 10.67 -4.88
C ARG A 132 -11.55 10.86 -3.39
N VAL A 133 -11.36 9.79 -2.60
CA VAL A 133 -11.48 9.90 -1.14
C VAL A 133 -10.43 10.85 -0.60
N PHE A 134 -9.17 10.61 -0.88
CA PHE A 134 -8.07 11.36 -0.30
C PHE A 134 -7.58 12.48 -1.21
N LEU A 135 -7.52 13.68 -0.61
CA LEU A 135 -7.08 14.91 -1.25
C LEU A 135 -5.92 15.52 -0.46
N ARG A 136 -5.20 16.42 -1.12
CA ARG A 136 -4.31 17.35 -0.44
C ARG A 136 -5.14 18.32 0.36
N VAL A 137 -4.74 18.63 1.58
CA VAL A 137 -5.42 19.61 2.45
C VAL A 137 -4.87 21.01 2.30
N GLN A 138 -3.96 21.22 1.37
CA GLN A 138 -3.46 22.54 0.96
C GLN A 138 -3.94 22.84 -0.46
N ALA A 139 -4.29 24.10 -0.72
CA ALA A 139 -4.65 24.53 -2.06
C ALA A 139 -3.58 24.13 -3.08
N PRO A 140 -3.98 23.69 -4.25
CA PRO A 140 -5.32 23.69 -4.85
C PRO A 140 -6.19 22.45 -4.52
N PHE A 141 -6.04 21.78 -3.39
CA PHE A 141 -6.86 20.66 -2.88
C PHE A 141 -7.04 19.50 -3.88
N THR A 142 -6.02 19.22 -4.65
CA THR A 142 -6.06 18.19 -5.69
C THR A 142 -5.95 16.79 -5.11
N PRO A 143 -6.44 15.77 -5.82
CA PRO A 143 -6.15 14.37 -5.49
C PRO A 143 -4.65 14.09 -5.42
N PHE A 144 -4.27 13.07 -4.66
CA PHE A 144 -2.89 12.57 -4.69
C PHE A 144 -2.51 12.15 -6.11
N ARG A 145 -1.27 12.37 -6.50
CA ARG A 145 -0.76 12.03 -7.84
C ARG A 145 -0.20 10.61 -7.94
N SER A 146 0.25 10.07 -6.79
CA SER A 146 0.86 8.74 -6.76
C SER A 146 0.83 8.13 -5.36
N SER A 147 1.15 6.84 -5.28
CA SER A 147 1.33 6.12 -4.02
C SER A 147 2.50 6.65 -3.16
N ALA A 148 3.41 7.43 -3.73
CA ALA A 148 4.51 8.04 -2.99
C ALA A 148 4.02 9.05 -1.95
N GLU A 149 2.89 9.72 -2.19
CA GLU A 149 2.30 10.65 -1.23
C GLU A 149 1.80 9.91 0.03
N ILE A 150 1.26 8.70 -0.13
CA ILE A 150 0.90 7.84 1.01
C ILE A 150 2.15 7.45 1.81
N ALA A 151 3.24 7.08 1.14
CA ALA A 151 4.50 6.79 1.82
C ALA A 151 5.05 8.01 2.57
N GLY A 152 4.93 9.20 2.00
CA GLY A 152 5.28 10.46 2.65
C GLY A 152 4.44 10.75 3.90
N ILE A 153 3.14 10.40 3.87
CA ILE A 153 2.25 10.52 5.03
C ILE A 153 2.72 9.59 6.14
N VAL A 154 2.98 8.31 5.83
CA VAL A 154 3.52 7.35 6.81
C VAL A 154 4.78 7.90 7.45
N SER A 155 5.74 8.38 6.66
CA SER A 155 6.99 8.94 7.18
C SER A 155 6.76 10.11 8.13
N ARG A 156 5.84 11.02 7.79
CA ARG A 156 5.50 12.17 8.65
C ARG A 156 4.83 11.75 9.95
N VAL A 157 3.90 10.79 9.90
CA VAL A 157 3.22 10.28 11.10
C VAL A 157 4.23 9.63 12.04
N LEU A 158 5.11 8.78 11.53
CA LEU A 158 6.16 8.15 12.33
C LEU A 158 7.11 9.17 12.94
N SER A 159 7.52 10.19 12.18
CA SER A 159 8.39 11.25 12.67
C SER A 159 7.72 12.08 13.78
N ARG A 160 6.46 12.49 13.59
CA ARG A 160 5.71 13.26 14.60
C ARG A 160 5.48 12.46 15.89
N GLY A 161 5.22 11.16 15.77
CA GLY A 161 5.03 10.26 16.90
C GLY A 161 6.32 9.83 17.60
N GLY A 162 7.49 10.27 17.12
CA GLY A 162 8.78 9.91 17.71
C GLY A 162 9.25 8.48 17.42
N PHE A 163 8.66 7.80 16.44
CA PHE A 163 9.01 6.42 16.08
C PHE A 163 10.27 6.36 15.22
N VAL A 164 11.43 6.56 15.86
CA VAL A 164 12.74 6.58 15.21
C VAL A 164 13.19 5.16 14.86
N GLY A 165 13.80 4.98 13.69
CA GLY A 165 14.39 3.70 13.27
C GLY A 165 13.39 2.69 12.70
N LEU A 166 12.09 2.98 12.72
CA LEU A 166 11.09 2.15 12.05
C LEU A 166 11.18 2.31 10.53
N PRO A 167 10.86 1.25 9.78
CA PRO A 167 10.77 1.34 8.33
C PRO A 167 9.62 2.26 7.93
N THR A 168 9.86 3.23 7.05
CA THR A 168 8.93 4.32 6.71
C THR A 168 8.00 4.03 5.52
N GLY A 169 8.11 2.86 4.91
CA GLY A 169 7.28 2.51 3.74
C GLY A 169 5.89 1.98 4.12
N ALA A 170 4.86 2.38 3.39
CA ALA A 170 3.49 1.88 3.60
C ALA A 170 3.36 0.34 3.54
N HIS A 171 4.25 -0.34 2.79
CA HIS A 171 4.28 -1.80 2.67
C HIS A 171 4.63 -2.52 3.99
N VAL A 172 5.27 -1.83 4.93
CA VAL A 172 5.66 -2.41 6.23
C VAL A 172 4.44 -2.79 7.05
N PHE A 173 3.42 -1.95 7.10
CA PHE A 173 2.14 -2.27 7.77
C PHE A 173 1.55 -3.57 7.23
N ARG A 174 1.55 -3.73 5.91
CA ARG A 174 1.06 -4.95 5.26
C ARG A 174 1.88 -6.18 5.62
N HIS A 175 3.22 -6.07 5.63
CA HIS A 175 4.09 -7.17 6.04
C HIS A 175 3.89 -7.52 7.51
N SER A 176 3.73 -6.52 8.36
CA SER A 176 3.49 -6.71 9.80
C SER A 176 2.16 -7.43 10.05
N LEU A 177 1.09 -6.99 9.42
CA LEU A 177 -0.24 -7.60 9.57
C LEU A 177 -0.24 -9.04 9.02
N ALA A 178 0.35 -9.28 7.85
CA ALA A 178 0.50 -10.63 7.29
C ALA A 178 1.30 -11.55 8.22
N SER A 179 2.38 -11.05 8.82
CA SER A 179 3.18 -11.82 9.79
C SER A 179 2.42 -12.10 11.09
N THR A 180 1.54 -11.19 11.50
CA THR A 180 0.69 -11.39 12.69
C THR A 180 -0.38 -12.46 12.41
N TRP A 181 -1.01 -12.44 11.24
CA TRP A 181 -1.98 -13.45 10.84
C TRP A 181 -1.35 -14.84 10.73
N LEU A 182 -0.15 -14.94 10.14
CA LEU A 182 0.60 -16.21 10.07
C LEU A 182 0.91 -16.78 11.45
N ARG A 183 1.33 -15.92 12.41
CA ARG A 183 1.59 -16.35 13.78
C ARG A 183 0.30 -16.74 14.53
N GLY A 184 -0.83 -16.15 14.16
CA GLY A 184 -2.16 -16.49 14.66
C GLY A 184 -2.78 -17.74 14.03
N GLY A 185 -2.05 -18.48 13.16
CA GLY A 185 -2.52 -19.72 12.56
C GLY A 185 -3.39 -19.54 11.32
N ALA A 186 -3.46 -18.34 10.74
CA ALA A 186 -4.16 -18.13 9.47
C ALA A 186 -3.42 -18.85 8.33
N GLU A 187 -4.16 -19.56 7.48
CA GLU A 187 -3.58 -20.26 6.33
C GLU A 187 -3.04 -19.27 5.28
N LEU A 188 -1.94 -19.64 4.62
CA LEU A 188 -1.30 -18.85 3.57
C LEU A 188 -2.26 -18.48 2.44
N ASP A 189 -3.27 -19.32 2.17
CA ASP A 189 -4.29 -19.05 1.15
C ASP A 189 -5.24 -17.92 1.55
N GLN A 190 -5.54 -17.74 2.83
CA GLN A 190 -6.34 -16.63 3.34
C GLN A 190 -5.56 -15.30 3.25
N ILE A 191 -4.26 -15.36 3.56
CA ILE A 191 -3.35 -14.22 3.41
C ILE A 191 -3.08 -13.95 1.91
N GLY A 192 -2.94 -14.99 1.10
CA GLY A 192 -2.78 -14.92 -0.35
C GLY A 192 -4.02 -14.36 -1.06
N ALA A 193 -5.22 -14.50 -0.51
CA ALA A 193 -6.40 -13.81 -1.03
C ALA A 193 -6.26 -12.28 -0.90
N ALA A 194 -5.64 -11.81 0.16
CA ALA A 194 -5.25 -10.40 0.30
C ALA A 194 -4.03 -10.03 -0.57
N ASP A 195 -3.20 -11.01 -0.97
CA ASP A 195 -1.94 -10.79 -1.71
C ASP A 195 -1.91 -11.37 -3.14
N ARG A 196 -3.03 -11.89 -3.66
CA ARG A 196 -3.10 -12.60 -4.95
C ARG A 196 -2.52 -11.87 -6.15
N LYS A 197 -1.24 -11.48 -6.06
CA LYS A 197 -0.47 -11.01 -7.22
C LYS A 197 1.04 -11.19 -7.16
N SER A 198 1.56 -11.89 -6.17
CA SER A 198 3.00 -12.14 -6.11
C SER A 198 3.45 -13.52 -6.64
N THR A 199 2.52 -14.45 -6.86
CA THR A 199 2.86 -15.85 -7.10
C THR A 199 2.45 -16.39 -8.49
N ARG A 200 2.45 -15.55 -9.52
CA ARG A 200 2.47 -16.03 -10.91
C ARG A 200 3.71 -15.54 -11.61
N LEU A 201 4.83 -16.14 -11.27
CA LEU A 201 6.04 -16.18 -12.07
C LEU A 201 6.90 -17.33 -11.52
N ASN A 202 6.62 -18.51 -11.94
CA ASN A 202 7.55 -19.57 -12.27
C ASN A 202 6.79 -20.88 -12.46
N SER A 203 6.24 -21.06 -13.64
CA SER A 203 6.07 -22.35 -14.28
C SER A 203 5.84 -22.09 -15.76
N SER A 204 6.87 -22.07 -16.51
CA SER A 204 7.13 -22.52 -17.89
C SER A 204 8.52 -22.07 -18.28
#